data_845800eaeb0f1046d52de094915e1781
#
_entry.id   845800eaeb0f1046d52de094915e1781
#
_cell.length_a   1.000
_cell.length_b   1.000
_cell.length_c   1.000
_cell.angle_alpha   90.00
_cell.angle_beta   90.00
_cell.angle_gamma   90.00
#
_symmetry.space_group_name_H-M   'P 1'
#
loop_
_entity.id
_entity.type
_entity.pdbx_description
1 polymer ?
#
loop_
_entity_poly.entity_id
_entity_poly.type
_entity_poly.pdbx_seq_one_letter_code
_entity_poly.pdbx_strand_id
1 'polypeptide(L)'
;MKYSLLLMAFSAATLSLMGCGGKKENADIITRKPTVARVQKTKTMGDYRQSRKVEWLGATYTVETDFRADRSLPQVADGVQKYYDNRVTVRILRADGSEFFNRTFSKTDFSSYLDNEVGKKGALLGVVFDRAEGGYLYFAASVGSPDKSSDEYVPLVVRLSRFGEVSVHKDSTLDTVSDTAPTTEAEEEDGV
;
A
#
# COMPACT_ATOMS: atom_id res chain seq x y z
N MET A 1 57.04 -78.78 -37.79
CA MET A 1 56.84 -77.64 -36.84
C MET A 1 57.11 -76.30 -37.51
N LYS A 2 56.40 -75.87 -38.54
CA LYS A 2 56.63 -74.59 -39.22
C LYS A 2 55.30 -73.88 -39.65
N TYR A 3 54.13 -74.39 -39.29
CA TYR A 3 52.83 -73.83 -39.71
C TYR A 3 51.98 -73.31 -38.56
N SER A 4 52.47 -73.43 -37.33
CA SER A 4 51.69 -73.03 -36.16
C SER A 4 51.84 -71.53 -35.79
N LEU A 5 52.72 -70.79 -36.47
CA LEU A 5 53.03 -69.42 -36.15
C LEU A 5 52.30 -68.37 -37.03
N LEU A 6 51.64 -68.87 -38.09
CA LEU A 6 51.00 -67.99 -39.08
C LEU A 6 49.49 -67.77 -38.81
N LEU A 7 48.94 -68.61 -37.88
CA LEU A 7 47.49 -68.51 -37.54
C LEU A 7 47.21 -67.59 -36.34
N MET A 8 48.25 -67.15 -35.62
CA MET A 8 48.09 -66.23 -34.50
C MET A 8 48.15 -64.71 -34.86
N ALA A 9 48.53 -64.36 -36.09
CA ALA A 9 48.70 -62.97 -36.52
C ALA A 9 47.43 -62.36 -37.14
N PHE A 10 46.39 -63.15 -37.35
CA PHE A 10 45.18 -62.64 -38.04
C PHE A 10 44.00 -62.41 -37.11
N SER A 11 44.11 -62.76 -35.83
CA SER A 11 43.02 -62.61 -34.87
C SER A 11 43.09 -61.31 -34.04
N ALA A 12 44.09 -60.42 -34.25
CA ALA A 12 44.29 -59.21 -33.49
C ALA A 12 43.80 -57.90 -34.18
N ALA A 13 43.26 -58.03 -35.43
CA ALA A 13 42.97 -56.83 -36.24
C ALA A 13 41.46 -56.44 -36.34
N THR A 14 40.55 -57.16 -35.62
CA THR A 14 39.10 -56.92 -35.76
C THR A 14 38.37 -56.37 -34.54
N LEU A 15 39.13 -55.90 -33.50
CA LEU A 15 38.50 -55.36 -32.26
C LEU A 15 38.68 -53.86 -32.06
N SER A 16 38.85 -53.04 -33.09
CA SER A 16 39.13 -51.60 -32.92
C SER A 16 38.08 -50.67 -33.51
N LEU A 17 36.85 -51.13 -33.73
CA LEU A 17 35.77 -50.27 -34.31
C LEU A 17 34.47 -50.31 -33.48
N MET A 18 34.54 -50.20 -32.15
CA MET A 18 33.43 -49.76 -31.35
C MET A 18 33.81 -48.43 -30.70
N GLY A 19 33.85 -47.38 -31.53
CA GLY A 19 33.86 -45.99 -31.07
C GLY A 19 32.51 -45.68 -30.45
N CYS A 20 32.42 -45.70 -29.14
CA CYS A 20 31.33 -45.03 -28.42
C CYS A 20 31.26 -43.57 -28.85
N GLY A 21 30.36 -43.24 -29.73
CA GLY A 21 29.89 -41.86 -29.96
C GLY A 21 29.20 -41.36 -28.70
N GLY A 22 29.99 -40.88 -27.75
CA GLY A 22 29.46 -40.09 -26.64
C GLY A 22 28.88 -38.81 -27.21
N LYS A 23 27.53 -38.74 -27.28
CA LYS A 23 26.84 -37.48 -27.41
C LYS A 23 27.35 -36.52 -26.36
N LYS A 24 28.18 -35.56 -26.73
CA LYS A 24 28.40 -34.38 -25.89
C LYS A 24 27.04 -33.70 -25.79
N GLU A 25 26.32 -33.96 -24.69
CA GLU A 25 25.29 -33.05 -24.26
C GLU A 25 26.02 -31.74 -23.98
N ASN A 26 25.86 -30.78 -24.90
CA ASN A 26 26.11 -29.40 -24.61
C ASN A 26 25.12 -29.03 -23.51
N ALA A 27 25.57 -29.15 -22.24
CA ALA A 27 24.90 -28.46 -21.17
C ALA A 27 25.05 -26.97 -21.51
N ASP A 28 24.05 -26.45 -22.21
CA ASP A 28 23.83 -25.01 -22.30
C ASP A 28 23.65 -24.53 -20.87
N ILE A 29 24.76 -24.21 -20.23
CA ILE A 29 24.77 -23.47 -18.98
C ILE A 29 24.25 -22.09 -19.38
N ILE A 30 22.92 -21.93 -19.36
CA ILE A 30 22.29 -20.62 -19.43
C ILE A 30 22.68 -19.91 -18.14
N THR A 31 23.84 -19.32 -18.15
CA THR A 31 24.26 -18.37 -17.12
C THR A 31 23.33 -17.16 -17.25
N ARG A 32 22.19 -17.23 -16.55
CA ARG A 32 21.33 -16.06 -16.40
C ARG A 32 22.19 -14.99 -15.74
N LYS A 33 22.58 -14.01 -16.54
CA LYS A 33 23.27 -12.83 -16.07
C LYS A 33 22.45 -12.32 -14.87
N PRO A 34 23.03 -12.18 -13.66
CA PRO A 34 22.27 -11.69 -12.52
C PRO A 34 21.65 -10.37 -12.91
N THR A 35 20.32 -10.32 -12.88
CA THR A 35 19.59 -9.09 -13.16
C THR A 35 19.99 -8.13 -12.05
N VAL A 36 20.78 -7.12 -12.39
CA VAL A 36 21.11 -6.05 -11.45
C VAL A 36 19.79 -5.48 -10.97
N ALA A 37 19.46 -5.69 -9.71
CA ALA A 37 18.24 -5.15 -9.12
C ALA A 37 18.27 -3.64 -9.34
N ARG A 38 17.40 -3.13 -10.21
CA ARG A 38 17.27 -1.68 -10.42
C ARG A 38 16.88 -1.09 -9.09
N VAL A 39 17.74 -0.23 -8.53
CA VAL A 39 17.42 0.56 -7.35
C VAL A 39 16.18 1.38 -7.70
N GLN A 40 15.04 0.99 -7.17
CA GLN A 40 13.80 1.73 -7.39
C GLN A 40 13.88 3.04 -6.63
N LYS A 41 13.64 4.15 -7.32
CA LYS A 41 13.59 5.47 -6.68
C LYS A 41 12.41 5.51 -5.72
N THR A 42 12.63 6.10 -4.53
CA THR A 42 11.54 6.37 -3.57
C THR A 42 10.52 7.29 -4.22
N LYS A 43 9.24 6.88 -4.18
CA LYS A 43 8.11 7.63 -4.75
C LYS A 43 7.48 8.57 -3.73
N THR A 44 6.72 9.53 -4.22
CA THR A 44 5.75 10.32 -3.45
C THR A 44 4.34 9.92 -3.84
N MET A 45 3.38 10.14 -2.95
CA MET A 45 1.95 9.91 -3.26
C MET A 45 1.33 11.07 -4.04
N GLY A 46 2.08 12.15 -4.24
CA GLY A 46 1.65 13.42 -4.82
C GLY A 46 1.37 14.45 -3.72
N ASP A 47 1.23 15.70 -4.13
CA ASP A 47 0.86 16.80 -3.24
C ASP A 47 -0.48 17.37 -3.69
N TYR A 48 -1.32 17.79 -2.75
CA TYR A 48 -2.56 18.50 -3.08
C TYR A 48 -2.92 19.54 -2.03
N ARG A 49 -3.67 20.54 -2.46
CA ARG A 49 -4.32 21.52 -1.59
C ARG A 49 -5.80 21.60 -1.88
N GLN A 50 -6.58 21.70 -0.82
CA GLN A 50 -8.01 21.94 -0.89
C GLN A 50 -8.36 23.13 -0.02
N SER A 51 -9.34 23.94 -0.45
CA SER A 51 -9.91 25.02 0.32
C SER A 51 -11.41 24.98 0.14
N ARG A 52 -12.17 24.97 1.24
CA ARG A 52 -13.62 24.85 1.24
C ARG A 52 -14.25 25.81 2.24
N LYS A 53 -15.27 26.54 1.81
CA LYS A 53 -16.12 27.31 2.72
C LYS A 53 -17.12 26.39 3.41
N VAL A 54 -17.29 26.57 4.70
CA VAL A 54 -18.13 25.74 5.57
C VAL A 54 -18.92 26.65 6.50
N GLU A 55 -20.23 26.45 6.56
CA GLU A 55 -21.08 27.08 7.56
C GLU A 55 -21.01 26.26 8.86
N TRP A 56 -20.60 26.91 9.95
CA TRP A 56 -20.46 26.27 11.23
C TRP A 56 -20.70 27.28 12.36
N LEU A 57 -21.52 26.90 13.35
CA LEU A 57 -21.88 27.76 14.50
C LEU A 57 -22.44 29.14 14.10
N GLY A 58 -23.17 29.19 12.98
CA GLY A 58 -23.77 30.43 12.48
C GLY A 58 -22.81 31.39 11.80
N ALA A 59 -21.59 30.96 11.47
CA ALA A 59 -20.58 31.74 10.77
C ALA A 59 -19.91 30.93 9.65
N THR A 60 -19.41 31.64 8.64
CA THR A 60 -18.65 31.02 7.55
C THR A 60 -17.19 30.87 7.95
N TYR A 61 -16.65 29.66 7.81
CA TYR A 61 -15.23 29.35 7.97
C TYR A 61 -14.66 28.88 6.63
N THR A 62 -13.34 29.05 6.47
CA THR A 62 -12.60 28.43 5.36
C THR A 62 -11.73 27.32 5.92
N VAL A 63 -12.02 26.08 5.51
CA VAL A 63 -11.20 24.90 5.85
C VAL A 63 -10.19 24.67 4.73
N GLU A 64 -8.93 24.73 5.05
CA GLU A 64 -7.82 24.45 4.13
C GLU A 64 -7.09 23.18 4.55
N THR A 65 -6.78 22.34 3.58
CA THR A 65 -5.99 21.12 3.75
C THR A 65 -4.83 21.14 2.77
N ASP A 66 -3.61 20.95 3.28
CA ASP A 66 -2.37 20.87 2.48
C ASP A 66 -1.69 19.53 2.76
N PHE A 67 -1.73 18.61 1.79
CA PHE A 67 -1.11 17.30 1.84
C PHE A 67 0.19 17.30 1.08
N ARG A 68 1.27 16.84 1.72
CA ARG A 68 2.62 16.81 1.12
C ARG A 68 3.44 15.63 1.62
N ALA A 69 4.26 15.10 0.71
CA ALA A 69 5.32 14.18 1.09
C ALA A 69 6.39 14.90 1.94
N ASP A 70 6.78 14.29 3.05
CA ASP A 70 7.83 14.80 3.93
C ASP A 70 9.04 13.86 3.94
N ARG A 71 10.14 14.34 3.37
CA ARG A 71 11.39 13.57 3.26
C ARG A 71 12.13 13.42 4.59
N SER A 72 11.75 14.17 5.63
CA SER A 72 12.33 14.06 6.97
C SER A 72 11.72 12.91 7.77
N LEU A 73 10.55 12.40 7.35
CA LEU A 73 9.90 11.25 7.96
C LEU A 73 10.54 9.94 7.53
N PRO A 74 10.44 8.87 8.34
CA PRO A 74 10.83 7.54 7.93
C PRO A 74 10.09 7.13 6.66
N GLN A 75 10.83 6.51 5.72
CA GLN A 75 10.23 5.96 4.52
C GLN A 75 9.38 4.74 4.87
N VAL A 76 8.30 4.56 4.16
CA VAL A 76 7.44 3.38 4.21
C VAL A 76 7.66 2.52 2.96
N ALA A 77 7.34 1.23 3.04
CA ALA A 77 7.55 0.31 1.94
C ALA A 77 6.31 -0.53 1.70
N ASP A 78 5.93 -0.63 0.43
CA ASP A 78 4.97 -1.60 -0.04
C ASP A 78 5.69 -2.57 -0.99
N GLY A 79 5.85 -3.82 -0.57
CA GLY A 79 6.70 -4.79 -1.24
C GLY A 79 8.15 -4.27 -1.38
N VAL A 80 8.60 -4.15 -2.62
CA VAL A 80 9.95 -3.65 -2.97
C VAL A 80 9.99 -2.14 -3.21
N GLN A 81 8.83 -1.49 -3.35
CA GLN A 81 8.73 -0.06 -3.60
C GLN A 81 8.75 0.73 -2.30
N LYS A 82 9.60 1.77 -2.24
CA LYS A 82 9.67 2.72 -1.12
C LYS A 82 8.91 3.99 -1.45
N TYR A 83 8.32 4.59 -0.42
CA TYR A 83 7.60 5.86 -0.49
C TYR A 83 8.05 6.79 0.62
N TYR A 84 8.01 8.09 0.37
CA TYR A 84 8.06 9.09 1.41
C TYR A 84 6.71 9.13 2.12
N ASP A 85 6.73 9.15 3.47
CA ASP A 85 5.51 9.36 4.24
C ASP A 85 5.07 10.84 4.15
N ASN A 86 3.86 11.15 4.57
CA ASN A 86 3.21 12.41 4.31
C ASN A 86 2.91 13.18 5.59
N ARG A 87 2.72 14.48 5.44
CA ARG A 87 2.09 15.37 6.41
C ARG A 87 0.87 16.02 5.81
N VAL A 88 -0.11 16.28 6.66
CA VAL A 88 -1.32 17.00 6.29
C VAL A 88 -1.48 18.17 7.25
N THR A 89 -1.42 19.38 6.73
CA THR A 89 -1.74 20.59 7.50
C THR A 89 -3.20 20.93 7.30
N VAL A 90 -3.96 20.98 8.38
CA VAL A 90 -5.34 21.46 8.41
C VAL A 90 -5.34 22.84 9.03
N ARG A 91 -5.82 23.83 8.30
CA ARG A 91 -5.96 25.22 8.75
C ARG A 91 -7.40 25.67 8.58
N ILE A 92 -7.92 26.35 9.58
CA ILE A 92 -9.28 26.86 9.58
C ILE A 92 -9.23 28.34 9.85
N LEU A 93 -9.81 29.11 8.93
CA LEU A 93 -9.88 30.56 8.99
C LEU A 93 -11.30 31.00 9.27
N ARG A 94 -11.47 32.06 10.06
CA ARG A 94 -12.74 32.76 10.21
C ARG A 94 -13.04 33.61 8.99
N ALA A 95 -14.24 34.16 8.91
CA ALA A 95 -14.67 35.01 7.80
C ALA A 95 -13.78 36.26 7.62
N ASP A 96 -13.19 36.77 8.69
CA ASP A 96 -12.27 37.91 8.66
C ASP A 96 -10.82 37.54 8.28
N GLY A 97 -10.57 36.24 7.96
CA GLY A 97 -9.26 35.73 7.63
C GLY A 97 -8.38 35.38 8.83
N SER A 98 -8.83 35.64 10.07
CA SER A 98 -8.08 35.25 11.26
C SER A 98 -8.07 33.72 11.41
N GLU A 99 -6.94 33.18 11.92
CA GLU A 99 -6.78 31.74 12.14
C GLU A 99 -7.56 31.30 13.38
N PHE A 100 -8.44 30.31 13.20
CA PHE A 100 -9.11 29.64 14.30
C PHE A 100 -8.33 28.41 14.76
N PHE A 101 -7.79 27.66 13.80
CA PHE A 101 -7.08 26.40 14.06
C PHE A 101 -6.01 26.17 13.00
N ASN A 102 -4.88 25.61 13.45
CA ASN A 102 -3.81 25.18 12.56
C ASN A 102 -3.06 24.01 13.21
N ARG A 103 -3.07 22.86 12.54
CA ARG A 103 -2.33 21.69 13.00
C ARG A 103 -1.84 20.87 11.81
N THR A 104 -0.60 20.39 11.94
CA THR A 104 -0.03 19.43 11.00
C THR A 104 -0.08 18.05 11.62
N PHE A 105 -0.71 17.13 10.90
CA PHE A 105 -0.83 15.72 11.22
C PHE A 105 0.22 14.91 10.48
N SER A 106 0.71 13.87 11.12
CA SER A 106 1.55 12.82 10.58
C SER A 106 0.99 11.46 10.99
N LYS A 107 1.50 10.37 10.45
CA LYS A 107 1.07 9.02 10.84
C LYS A 107 1.16 8.78 12.36
N THR A 108 2.14 9.38 13.03
CA THR A 108 2.34 9.21 14.48
C THR A 108 1.20 9.72 15.32
N ASP A 109 0.42 10.70 14.84
CA ASP A 109 -0.78 11.19 15.54
C ASP A 109 -1.88 10.14 15.63
N PHE A 110 -1.82 9.11 14.82
CA PHE A 110 -2.80 8.03 14.73
C PHE A 110 -2.31 6.70 15.31
N SER A 111 -1.08 6.64 15.82
CA SER A 111 -0.40 5.40 16.21
C SER A 111 -1.19 4.51 17.19
N SER A 112 -1.96 5.10 18.11
CA SER A 112 -2.78 4.37 19.08
C SER A 112 -3.95 3.60 18.46
N TYR A 113 -4.28 3.86 17.20
CA TYR A 113 -5.38 3.26 16.47
C TYR A 113 -4.92 2.25 15.42
N LEU A 114 -3.61 2.16 15.19
CA LEU A 114 -3.00 1.31 14.17
C LEU A 114 -2.49 0.02 14.80
N ASP A 115 -2.62 -1.08 14.07
CA ASP A 115 -1.89 -2.30 14.40
C ASP A 115 -0.39 -2.18 14.03
N ASN A 116 0.40 -3.19 14.42
CA ASN A 116 1.84 -3.20 14.19
C ASN A 116 2.23 -3.20 12.71
N GLU A 117 1.44 -3.80 11.84
CA GLU A 117 1.72 -3.90 10.41
C GLU A 117 1.47 -2.55 9.73
N VAL A 118 0.26 -2.00 9.89
CA VAL A 118 -0.09 -0.68 9.32
C VAL A 118 0.76 0.42 9.93
N GLY A 119 1.05 0.38 11.22
CA GLY A 119 1.92 1.34 11.90
C GLY A 119 3.33 1.39 11.30
N LYS A 120 3.90 0.25 10.92
CA LYS A 120 5.25 0.14 10.34
C LYS A 120 5.28 0.41 8.84
N LYS A 121 4.35 -0.19 8.08
CA LYS A 121 4.38 -0.21 6.60
C LYS A 121 3.51 0.86 5.97
N GLY A 122 2.43 1.27 6.66
CA GLY A 122 1.49 2.25 6.14
C GLY A 122 2.05 3.67 6.10
N ALA A 123 1.46 4.51 5.26
CA ALA A 123 1.65 5.95 5.18
C ALA A 123 0.39 6.69 5.62
N LEU A 124 0.52 7.95 6.03
CA LEU A 124 -0.65 8.83 6.15
C LEU A 124 -1.20 9.11 4.75
N LEU A 125 -2.42 8.65 4.47
CA LEU A 125 -3.05 8.76 3.14
C LEU A 125 -3.81 10.08 2.97
N GLY A 126 -4.29 10.67 4.08
CA GLY A 126 -5.01 11.93 4.04
C GLY A 126 -5.66 12.30 5.37
N VAL A 127 -6.04 13.57 5.46
CA VAL A 127 -6.99 14.12 6.43
C VAL A 127 -7.84 15.13 5.66
N VAL A 128 -9.09 14.82 5.41
CA VAL A 128 -9.97 15.58 4.51
C VAL A 128 -11.22 16.01 5.26
N PHE A 129 -11.66 17.27 5.08
CA PHE A 129 -12.88 17.74 5.69
C PHE A 129 -14.08 16.92 5.18
N ASP A 130 -14.86 16.40 6.11
CA ASP A 130 -16.06 15.63 5.87
C ASP A 130 -17.32 16.51 6.07
N ARG A 131 -17.61 16.88 7.31
CA ARG A 131 -18.81 17.62 7.68
C ARG A 131 -18.63 18.52 8.89
N ALA A 132 -19.56 19.48 9.03
CA ALA A 132 -19.78 20.25 10.24
C ALA A 132 -21.09 19.80 10.89
N GLU A 133 -21.04 19.43 12.17
CA GLU A 133 -22.21 18.95 12.89
C GLU A 133 -22.16 19.41 14.35
N GLY A 134 -23.20 20.11 14.79
CA GLY A 134 -23.23 20.67 16.15
C GLY A 134 -22.01 21.51 16.47
N GLY A 135 -21.36 21.26 17.58
CA GLY A 135 -20.16 21.97 18.03
C GLY A 135 -18.85 21.45 17.44
N TYR A 136 -18.86 20.65 16.37
CA TYR A 136 -17.69 19.96 15.85
C TYR A 136 -17.54 20.06 14.35
N LEU A 137 -16.27 20.05 13.90
CA LEU A 137 -15.88 19.75 12.52
C LEU A 137 -15.30 18.34 12.48
N TYR A 138 -15.70 17.56 11.48
CA TYR A 138 -15.27 16.19 11.27
C TYR A 138 -14.40 16.10 10.02
N PHE A 139 -13.33 15.32 10.13
CA PHE A 139 -12.43 15.03 9.04
C PHE A 139 -12.27 13.52 8.91
N ALA A 140 -12.41 13.01 7.71
CA ALA A 140 -12.01 11.65 7.39
C ALA A 140 -10.50 11.60 7.29
N ALA A 141 -9.88 10.64 7.97
CA ALA A 141 -8.44 10.39 7.92
C ALA A 141 -8.19 8.91 7.63
N SER A 142 -7.06 8.60 7.04
CA SER A 142 -6.69 7.21 6.80
C SER A 142 -5.19 7.01 6.81
N VAL A 143 -4.78 5.83 7.30
CA VAL A 143 -3.40 5.35 7.27
C VAL A 143 -3.40 3.95 6.66
N GLY A 144 -2.55 3.72 5.68
CA GLY A 144 -2.54 2.43 4.97
C GLY A 144 -1.46 2.32 3.92
N SER A 145 -1.64 1.40 2.97
CA SER A 145 -0.69 1.21 1.88
C SER A 145 -0.53 2.48 1.04
N PRO A 146 0.71 2.90 0.76
CA PRO A 146 1.00 4.03 -0.13
C PRO A 146 0.77 3.69 -1.60
N ASP A 147 0.54 2.44 -1.95
CA ASP A 147 0.20 2.03 -3.32
C ASP A 147 -1.26 2.35 -3.61
N LYS A 148 -1.50 3.16 -4.64
CA LYS A 148 -2.86 3.57 -5.04
C LYS A 148 -3.74 2.42 -5.55
N SER A 149 -3.16 1.27 -5.85
CA SER A 149 -3.88 0.07 -6.28
C SER A 149 -4.29 -0.82 -5.10
N SER A 150 -3.86 -0.51 -3.89
CA SER A 150 -4.19 -1.25 -2.67
C SER A 150 -5.38 -0.61 -1.96
N ASP A 151 -6.27 -1.46 -1.46
CA ASP A 151 -7.43 -1.06 -0.64
C ASP A 151 -7.14 -1.23 0.86
N GLU A 152 -5.87 -1.49 1.23
CA GLU A 152 -5.47 -1.71 2.62
C GLU A 152 -5.28 -0.38 3.34
N TYR A 153 -6.22 0.00 4.18
CA TYR A 153 -6.10 1.18 5.06
C TYR A 153 -6.97 1.04 6.31
N VAL A 154 -6.59 1.77 7.35
CA VAL A 154 -7.39 1.96 8.57
C VAL A 154 -8.13 3.28 8.45
N PRO A 155 -9.47 3.27 8.39
CA PRO A 155 -10.28 4.48 8.38
C PRO A 155 -10.36 5.08 9.79
N LEU A 156 -10.25 6.40 9.85
CA LEU A 156 -10.19 7.18 11.09
C LEU A 156 -11.03 8.44 10.96
N VAL A 157 -11.57 8.90 12.07
CA VAL A 157 -12.27 10.19 12.16
C VAL A 157 -11.49 11.10 13.10
N VAL A 158 -11.10 12.26 12.59
CA VAL A 158 -10.58 13.37 13.40
C VAL A 158 -11.73 14.33 13.66
N ARG A 159 -11.99 14.62 14.93
CA ARG A 159 -13.02 15.55 15.37
C ARG A 159 -12.38 16.75 16.05
N LEU A 160 -12.70 17.94 15.57
CA LEU A 160 -12.28 19.22 16.13
C LEU A 160 -13.44 19.92 16.81
N SER A 161 -13.29 20.24 18.09
CA SER A 161 -14.31 20.96 18.84
C SER A 161 -14.30 22.46 18.54
N ARG A 162 -15.39 23.16 18.91
CA ARG A 162 -15.47 24.63 18.87
C ARG A 162 -14.45 25.33 19.78
N PHE A 163 -13.79 24.60 20.65
CA PHE A 163 -12.74 25.11 21.54
C PHE A 163 -11.33 24.82 21.01
N GLY A 164 -11.19 24.21 19.81
CA GLY A 164 -9.90 23.86 19.24
C GLY A 164 -9.34 22.52 19.70
N GLU A 165 -10.11 21.72 20.46
CA GLU A 165 -9.68 20.41 20.94
C GLU A 165 -9.83 19.36 19.83
N VAL A 166 -8.81 18.52 19.66
CA VAL A 166 -8.78 17.45 18.68
C VAL A 166 -8.94 16.10 19.35
N SER A 167 -9.84 15.27 18.85
CA SER A 167 -9.96 13.86 19.20
C SER A 167 -9.95 12.99 17.94
N VAL A 168 -9.44 11.75 18.09
CA VAL A 168 -9.37 10.77 17.00
C VAL A 168 -10.14 9.53 17.41
N HIS A 169 -10.82 8.89 16.46
CA HIS A 169 -11.53 7.64 16.66
C HIS A 169 -11.37 6.76 15.41
N LYS A 170 -11.49 5.43 15.56
CA LYS A 170 -11.68 4.56 14.39
C LYS A 170 -13.06 4.84 13.77
N ASP A 171 -13.13 4.82 12.45
CA ASP A 171 -14.43 4.91 11.78
C ASP A 171 -15.05 3.51 11.75
N SER A 172 -16.03 3.28 12.62
CA SER A 172 -16.76 2.02 12.70
C SER A 172 -17.94 1.93 11.73
N THR A 173 -18.26 3.02 11.02
CA THR A 173 -19.41 3.03 10.11
C THR A 173 -19.11 2.33 8.79
N LEU A 174 -17.84 2.24 8.40
CA LEU A 174 -17.40 1.50 7.21
C LEU A 174 -17.39 -0.02 7.41
N ASP A 175 -17.24 -0.49 8.66
CA ASP A 175 -17.25 -1.92 8.98
C ASP A 175 -18.66 -2.52 8.99
N THR A 176 -19.72 -1.70 9.09
CA THR A 176 -21.12 -2.17 9.22
C THR A 176 -21.84 -2.30 7.87
N VAL A 177 -21.25 -1.90 6.76
CA VAL A 177 -21.92 -1.97 5.44
C VAL A 177 -21.81 -3.35 4.78
N SER A 178 -20.99 -4.27 5.32
CA SER A 178 -20.76 -5.58 4.71
C SER A 178 -21.75 -6.68 5.11
N ASP A 179 -22.64 -6.48 6.12
CA ASP A 179 -23.47 -7.57 6.66
C ASP A 179 -24.99 -7.38 6.55
N THR A 180 -25.47 -6.40 5.78
CA THR A 180 -26.91 -6.29 5.57
C THR A 180 -27.27 -6.54 4.10
N ALA A 181 -27.11 -7.78 3.65
CA ALA A 181 -27.87 -8.29 2.51
C ALA A 181 -29.33 -8.41 2.97
N PRO A 182 -30.31 -7.81 2.28
CA PRO A 182 -31.71 -8.01 2.63
C PRO A 182 -32.07 -9.46 2.34
N THR A 183 -32.33 -10.22 3.39
CA THR A 183 -33.00 -11.53 3.28
C THR A 183 -34.41 -11.26 2.79
N THR A 184 -34.66 -11.46 1.52
CA THR A 184 -36.02 -11.50 0.98
C THR A 184 -36.62 -12.81 1.44
N GLU A 185 -37.38 -12.76 2.53
CA GLU A 185 -38.33 -13.83 2.87
C GLU A 185 -39.44 -13.79 1.84
N ALA A 186 -39.45 -14.76 0.96
CA ALA A 186 -40.58 -15.07 0.12
C ALA A 186 -41.63 -15.74 1.03
N GLU A 187 -42.68 -15.00 1.36
CA GLU A 187 -43.90 -15.57 1.90
C GLU A 187 -44.55 -16.42 0.79
N GLU A 188 -44.50 -17.74 0.92
CA GLU A 188 -45.36 -18.65 0.17
C GLU A 188 -46.75 -18.60 0.83
N GLU A 189 -47.69 -17.92 0.21
CA GLU A 189 -49.12 -18.09 0.50
C GLU A 189 -49.59 -19.39 -0.16
N ASP A 190 -49.77 -20.43 0.69
CA ASP A 190 -50.58 -21.60 0.34
C ASP A 190 -52.05 -21.18 0.38
N GLY A 191 -52.64 -21.09 -0.82
CA GLY A 191 -54.08 -20.93 -0.98
C GLY A 191 -54.77 -22.31 -1.02
N VAL A 192 -55.71 -22.48 -0.15
CA VAL A 192 -56.75 -23.54 -0.18
C VAL A 192 -57.92 -23.07 -1.03
#